data_9fdfd1b13952e19bf6d96c0288bf54f2
#
_entry.id   9fdfd1b13952e19bf6d96c0288bf54f2
#
_cell.length_a   1.000
_cell.length_b   1.000
_cell.length_c   1.000
_cell.angle_alpha   90.00
_cell.angle_beta   90.00
_cell.angle_gamma   90.00
#
_symmetry.space_group_name_H-M   'P 1'
#
loop_
_entity.id
_entity.type
_entity.pdbx_description
1 polymer ?
#
loop_
_entity_poly.entity_id
_entity_poly.type
_entity_poly.pdbx_seq_one_letter_code
_entity_poly.pdbx_strand_id
1 'polypeptide(L)'
;MKVKNYVLYITLFVISLIPLQGFATENEGIEEFNINELIDEHIGDSHDFHLFDYKGHSYSLPLPVILYTDNGLVTFLSSAFHHDNKGTVVVEKNGQHFVRYKEEIYYANTNTPLALNAQGEVTNARPLNFSITKNVFSLILISVLLVLILTAAARSYKKNPKAPKGLAGFLEPIVIFVRD
;
A
#
# COMPACT_ATOMS: atom_id res chain seq x y z
N MET A 1 -10.77 -45.10 13.31
CA MET A 1 -10.19 -45.10 11.93
C MET A 1 -10.35 -43.79 11.16
N LYS A 2 -11.13 -42.79 11.62
CA LYS A 2 -11.37 -41.51 10.89
C LYS A 2 -10.31 -40.42 11.09
N VAL A 3 -9.64 -40.38 12.24
CA VAL A 3 -8.63 -39.31 12.55
C VAL A 3 -7.38 -39.41 11.67
N LYS A 4 -6.97 -40.62 11.32
CA LYS A 4 -5.78 -40.88 10.50
C LYS A 4 -5.88 -40.26 9.08
N ASN A 5 -7.10 -40.18 8.55
CA ASN A 5 -7.33 -39.64 7.22
C ASN A 5 -7.32 -38.09 7.21
N TYR A 6 -7.76 -37.43 8.29
CA TYR A 6 -7.70 -35.99 8.41
C TYR A 6 -6.25 -35.47 8.50
N VAL A 7 -5.41 -36.18 9.23
CA VAL A 7 -3.96 -35.87 9.29
C VAL A 7 -3.32 -35.99 7.92
N LEU A 8 -3.68 -37.01 7.14
CA LEU A 8 -3.19 -37.18 5.77
C LEU A 8 -3.65 -36.05 4.85
N TYR A 9 -4.91 -35.60 4.94
CA TYR A 9 -5.41 -34.49 4.12
C TYR A 9 -4.79 -33.14 4.53
N ILE A 10 -4.56 -32.93 5.83
CA ILE A 10 -3.90 -31.71 6.32
C ILE A 10 -2.44 -31.68 5.85
N THR A 11 -1.71 -32.79 5.91
CA THR A 11 -0.33 -32.87 5.41
C THR A 11 -0.25 -32.67 3.90
N LEU A 12 -1.17 -33.25 3.13
CA LEU A 12 -1.24 -33.03 1.68
C LEU A 12 -1.58 -31.56 1.34
N PHE A 13 -2.47 -30.93 2.09
CA PHE A 13 -2.80 -29.53 1.93
C PHE A 13 -1.62 -28.62 2.27
N VAL A 14 -0.89 -28.90 3.35
CA VAL A 14 0.32 -28.14 3.73
C VAL A 14 1.43 -28.31 2.68
N ILE A 15 1.58 -29.51 2.11
CA ILE A 15 2.57 -29.76 1.04
C ILE A 15 2.18 -29.01 -0.26
N SER A 16 0.87 -28.89 -0.55
CA SER A 16 0.39 -28.13 -1.73
C SER A 16 0.58 -26.61 -1.61
N LEU A 17 0.79 -26.11 -0.40
CA LEU A 17 1.11 -24.69 -0.12
C LEU A 17 2.60 -24.37 -0.25
N ILE A 18 3.47 -25.37 -0.44
CA ILE A 18 4.87 -25.14 -0.75
C ILE A 18 4.93 -24.66 -2.21
N PRO A 19 5.30 -23.41 -2.50
CA PRO A 19 5.45 -22.98 -3.87
C PRO A 19 6.55 -23.84 -4.50
N LEU A 20 6.20 -24.59 -5.56
CA LEU A 20 7.20 -25.21 -6.43
C LEU A 20 7.98 -24.05 -7.04
N GLN A 21 9.13 -23.74 -6.47
CA GLN A 21 10.05 -22.78 -7.09
C GLN A 21 10.44 -23.38 -8.42
N GLY A 22 9.80 -22.87 -9.49
CA GLY A 22 10.16 -23.22 -10.85
C GLY A 22 11.63 -22.89 -11.04
N PHE A 23 12.37 -23.84 -11.61
CA PHE A 23 13.75 -23.63 -12.07
C PHE A 23 13.76 -22.40 -12.96
N ALA A 24 14.40 -21.32 -12.51
CA ALA A 24 14.65 -20.15 -13.33
C ALA A 24 15.52 -20.62 -14.50
N THR A 25 14.96 -20.58 -15.69
CA THR A 25 15.72 -20.74 -16.92
C THR A 25 16.55 -19.47 -17.10
N GLU A 26 17.84 -19.64 -17.09
CA GLU A 26 18.86 -18.62 -17.34
C GLU A 26 18.69 -18.07 -18.77
N ASN A 27 18.86 -16.76 -18.91
CA ASN A 27 19.03 -15.97 -20.12
C ASN A 27 17.77 -15.40 -20.79
N GLU A 28 17.53 -14.12 -20.44
CA GLU A 28 17.49 -13.00 -21.42
C GLU A 28 17.51 -11.68 -20.64
N GLY A 29 18.57 -10.87 -20.88
CA GLY A 29 18.64 -9.45 -20.52
C GLY A 29 18.53 -9.18 -19.01
N ILE A 30 19.64 -9.28 -18.30
CA ILE A 30 19.75 -8.79 -16.93
C ILE A 30 19.62 -7.25 -16.99
N GLU A 31 18.39 -6.73 -16.96
CA GLU A 31 18.22 -5.44 -16.31
C GLU A 31 18.73 -5.66 -14.89
N GLU A 32 19.77 -4.95 -14.54
CA GLU A 32 20.41 -5.01 -13.23
C GLU A 32 19.31 -4.85 -12.17
N PHE A 33 18.91 -5.97 -11.53
CA PHE A 33 17.84 -6.01 -10.56
C PHE A 33 18.20 -5.10 -9.40
N ASN A 34 17.67 -3.88 -9.44
CA ASN A 34 17.94 -2.86 -8.45
C ASN A 34 17.11 -3.14 -7.19
N ILE A 35 17.74 -3.86 -6.25
CA ILE A 35 17.13 -4.22 -4.96
C ILE A 35 16.63 -2.97 -4.23
N ASN A 36 17.30 -1.83 -4.38
CA ASN A 36 16.88 -0.60 -3.72
C ASN A 36 15.57 -0.06 -4.33
N GLU A 37 15.40 -0.15 -5.65
CA GLU A 37 14.17 0.25 -6.34
C GLU A 37 12.99 -0.64 -5.91
N LEU A 38 13.21 -1.95 -5.80
CA LEU A 38 12.21 -2.89 -5.29
C LEU A 38 11.83 -2.61 -3.83
N ILE A 39 12.82 -2.29 -2.98
CA ILE A 39 12.57 -1.94 -1.58
C ILE A 39 11.79 -0.65 -1.49
N ASP A 40 12.19 0.39 -2.23
CA ASP A 40 11.50 1.68 -2.24
C ASP A 40 10.06 1.55 -2.75
N GLU A 41 9.80 0.71 -3.74
CA GLU A 41 8.47 0.47 -4.28
C GLU A 41 7.56 -0.30 -3.30
N HIS A 42 8.09 -1.27 -2.55
CA HIS A 42 7.31 -2.11 -1.64
C HIS A 42 7.21 -1.55 -0.22
N ILE A 43 8.27 -0.93 0.30
CA ILE A 43 8.33 -0.39 1.67
C ILE A 43 8.03 1.12 1.67
N GLY A 44 8.33 1.82 0.58
CA GLY A 44 8.07 3.24 0.43
C GLY A 44 6.61 3.60 0.69
N ASP A 45 6.38 4.78 1.26
CA ASP A 45 5.05 5.29 1.55
C ASP A 45 4.45 5.96 0.32
N SER A 46 4.04 5.14 -0.64
CA SER A 46 3.55 5.57 -1.95
C SER A 46 2.23 6.35 -1.88
N HIS A 47 2.07 7.27 -2.84
CA HIS A 47 0.83 8.01 -3.08
C HIS A 47 -0.19 7.20 -3.92
N ASP A 48 0.16 5.99 -4.33
CA ASP A 48 -0.69 5.06 -5.03
C ASP A 48 -0.86 3.77 -4.23
N PHE A 49 -2.09 3.29 -4.07
CA PHE A 49 -2.34 2.00 -3.42
C PHE A 49 -2.40 0.91 -4.49
N HIS A 50 -1.28 0.21 -4.69
CA HIS A 50 -1.20 -0.90 -5.64
C HIS A 50 -2.09 -2.06 -5.17
N LEU A 51 -2.92 -2.58 -6.08
CA LEU A 51 -3.83 -3.69 -5.81
C LEU A 51 -3.29 -5.00 -6.40
N PHE A 52 -3.06 -5.04 -7.70
CA PHE A 52 -2.55 -6.22 -8.41
C PHE A 52 -2.11 -5.85 -9.83
N ASP A 53 -1.31 -6.72 -10.43
CA ASP A 53 -0.93 -6.66 -11.83
C ASP A 53 -1.69 -7.72 -12.63
N TYR A 54 -2.27 -7.32 -13.76
CA TYR A 54 -2.96 -8.23 -14.66
C TYR A 54 -2.59 -7.95 -16.10
N LYS A 55 -2.07 -8.94 -16.80
CA LYS A 55 -1.64 -8.86 -18.21
C LYS A 55 -0.69 -7.68 -18.51
N GLY A 56 0.27 -7.42 -17.62
CA GLY A 56 1.23 -6.32 -17.78
C GLY A 56 0.67 -4.93 -17.49
N HIS A 57 -0.56 -4.83 -16.97
CA HIS A 57 -1.15 -3.59 -16.49
C HIS A 57 -1.22 -3.58 -14.97
N SER A 58 -0.70 -2.53 -14.36
CA SER A 58 -0.77 -2.30 -12.92
C SER A 58 -2.10 -1.63 -12.58
N TYR A 59 -2.84 -2.25 -11.67
CA TYR A 59 -4.10 -1.72 -11.14
C TYR A 59 -3.84 -1.15 -9.76
N SER A 60 -3.91 0.16 -9.66
CA SER A 60 -3.71 0.89 -8.41
C SER A 60 -4.86 1.86 -8.15
N LEU A 61 -5.17 2.06 -6.88
CA LEU A 61 -6.11 3.07 -6.43
C LEU A 61 -5.33 4.37 -6.21
N PRO A 62 -5.63 5.44 -6.99
CA PRO A 62 -4.98 6.72 -6.77
C PRO A 62 -5.46 7.35 -5.46
N LEU A 63 -4.53 7.80 -4.64
CA LEU A 63 -4.82 8.41 -3.35
C LEU A 63 -4.85 9.95 -3.46
N PRO A 64 -5.58 10.63 -2.55
CA PRO A 64 -5.62 12.09 -2.52
C PRO A 64 -4.27 12.69 -2.16
N VAL A 65 -3.77 13.55 -3.03
CA VAL A 65 -2.62 14.42 -2.78
C VAL A 65 -3.15 15.74 -2.22
N ILE A 66 -2.64 16.16 -1.07
CA ILE A 66 -3.03 17.37 -0.35
C ILE A 66 -1.77 18.14 0.00
N LEU A 67 -1.55 19.26 -0.68
CA LEU A 67 -0.38 20.09 -0.51
C LEU A 67 -0.78 21.46 0.04
N TYR A 68 -0.07 21.92 1.03
CA TYR A 68 -0.18 23.30 1.50
C TYR A 68 1.01 24.08 0.95
N THR A 69 0.69 25.05 0.10
CA THR A 69 1.65 25.85 -0.65
C THR A 69 1.55 27.32 -0.25
N ASP A 70 2.47 28.16 -0.71
CA ASP A 70 2.40 29.61 -0.49
C ASP A 70 1.13 30.25 -1.08
N ASN A 71 0.55 29.61 -2.12
CA ASN A 71 -0.70 30.06 -2.75
C ASN A 71 -1.95 29.39 -2.13
N GLY A 72 -1.80 28.69 -1.00
CA GLY A 72 -2.89 28.00 -0.30
C GLY A 72 -2.94 26.51 -0.54
N LEU A 73 -4.08 25.89 -0.25
CA LEU A 73 -4.30 24.46 -0.33
C LEU A 73 -4.49 24.02 -1.78
N VAL A 74 -3.74 23.00 -2.19
CA VAL A 74 -3.83 22.37 -3.51
C VAL A 74 -4.16 20.89 -3.31
N THR A 75 -5.24 20.40 -3.95
CA THR A 75 -5.68 19.01 -3.84
C THR A 75 -5.91 18.41 -5.22
N PHE A 76 -5.44 17.19 -5.42
CA PHE A 76 -5.67 16.39 -6.63
C PHE A 76 -5.42 14.90 -6.35
N LEU A 77 -5.66 14.04 -7.33
CA LEU A 77 -5.37 12.61 -7.19
C LEU A 77 -3.96 12.29 -7.70
N SER A 78 -3.31 11.32 -7.08
CA SER A 78 -1.97 10.84 -7.48
C SER A 78 -1.90 10.36 -8.93
N SER A 79 -3.04 9.95 -9.51
CA SER A 79 -3.14 9.58 -10.93
C SER A 79 -2.66 10.69 -11.88
N ALA A 80 -2.64 11.95 -11.45
CA ALA A 80 -2.09 13.05 -12.24
C ALA A 80 -0.60 12.89 -12.55
N PHE A 81 0.14 12.16 -11.73
CA PHE A 81 1.54 11.83 -11.97
C PHE A 81 1.75 10.63 -12.90
N HIS A 82 0.68 9.97 -13.38
CA HIS A 82 0.75 8.80 -14.28
C HIS A 82 1.70 7.70 -13.78
N HIS A 83 1.75 7.46 -12.48
CA HIS A 83 2.68 6.54 -11.78
C HIS A 83 4.17 6.92 -11.92
N ASP A 84 4.48 8.12 -12.45
CA ASP A 84 5.86 8.58 -12.49
C ASP A 84 6.40 8.82 -11.08
N ASN A 85 7.56 8.23 -10.80
CA ASN A 85 8.31 8.41 -9.54
C ASN A 85 9.77 8.82 -9.81
N LYS A 86 10.04 9.26 -11.07
CA LYS A 86 11.37 9.68 -11.53
C LYS A 86 11.46 11.20 -11.73
N GLY A 87 10.37 11.93 -11.47
CA GLY A 87 10.32 13.38 -11.60
C GLY A 87 10.23 13.87 -13.05
N THR A 88 9.73 13.03 -13.96
CA THR A 88 9.61 13.36 -15.39
C THR A 88 8.27 13.98 -15.73
N VAL A 89 7.21 13.63 -15.00
CA VAL A 89 5.86 14.16 -15.22
C VAL A 89 5.62 15.38 -14.36
N VAL A 90 5.38 16.51 -15.02
CA VAL A 90 5.03 17.78 -14.35
C VAL A 90 3.52 17.91 -14.29
N VAL A 91 2.99 18.10 -13.08
CA VAL A 91 1.57 18.32 -12.81
C VAL A 91 1.37 19.80 -12.50
N GLU A 92 0.55 20.48 -13.29
CA GLU A 92 0.17 21.87 -13.06
C GLU A 92 -1.15 21.93 -12.29
N LYS A 93 -1.16 22.61 -11.13
CA LYS A 93 -2.34 22.90 -10.32
C LYS A 93 -2.24 24.29 -9.71
N ASN A 94 -3.32 25.05 -9.83
CA ASN A 94 -3.42 26.43 -9.31
C ASN A 94 -2.24 27.35 -9.74
N GLY A 95 -1.76 27.19 -10.99
CA GLY A 95 -0.64 27.94 -11.51
C GLY A 95 0.72 27.57 -10.92
N GLN A 96 0.80 26.46 -10.20
CA GLN A 96 2.03 25.91 -9.66
C GLN A 96 2.31 24.55 -10.28
N HIS A 97 3.58 24.20 -10.38
CA HIS A 97 4.05 22.97 -11.01
C HIS A 97 4.65 22.05 -9.97
N PHE A 98 4.29 20.77 -10.04
CA PHE A 98 4.72 19.73 -9.10
C PHE A 98 5.28 18.53 -9.86
N VAL A 99 6.29 17.88 -9.28
CA VAL A 99 6.84 16.59 -9.72
C VAL A 99 6.90 15.65 -8.54
N ARG A 100 6.78 14.35 -8.82
CA ARG A 100 6.99 13.29 -7.83
C ARG A 100 8.33 12.60 -8.12
N TYR A 101 9.16 12.50 -7.10
CA TYR A 101 10.43 11.79 -7.17
C TYR A 101 10.69 11.02 -5.87
N LYS A 102 10.91 9.72 -5.98
CA LYS A 102 11.09 8.81 -4.84
C LYS A 102 10.01 8.99 -3.76
N GLU A 103 8.76 8.96 -4.21
CA GLU A 103 7.54 9.13 -3.40
C GLU A 103 7.38 10.49 -2.71
N GLU A 104 8.26 11.42 -2.96
CA GLU A 104 8.20 12.78 -2.44
C GLU A 104 7.76 13.79 -3.52
N ILE A 105 7.00 14.81 -3.11
CA ILE A 105 6.48 15.82 -4.03
C ILE A 105 7.29 17.12 -3.87
N TYR A 106 7.74 17.64 -5.00
CA TYR A 106 8.56 18.85 -5.09
C TYR A 106 7.90 19.86 -6.01
N TYR A 107 8.22 21.15 -5.80
CA TYR A 107 7.94 22.17 -6.80
C TYR A 107 8.80 21.92 -8.03
N ALA A 108 8.18 21.94 -9.21
CA ALA A 108 8.89 21.81 -10.46
C ALA A 108 9.20 23.18 -11.07
N ASN A 109 10.39 23.29 -11.65
CA ASN A 109 10.73 24.43 -12.49
C ASN A 109 10.34 24.13 -13.94
N THR A 110 9.96 25.18 -14.69
CA THR A 110 9.46 25.04 -16.06
C THR A 110 10.53 24.49 -17.02
N ASN A 111 11.82 24.82 -16.79
CA ASN A 111 12.91 24.45 -17.69
C ASN A 111 13.63 23.14 -17.26
N THR A 112 13.66 22.87 -15.96
CA THR A 112 14.29 21.65 -15.41
C THR A 112 13.36 21.17 -14.29
N PRO A 113 12.43 20.26 -14.59
CA PRO A 113 11.42 19.85 -13.62
C PRO A 113 12.01 19.45 -12.27
N LEU A 114 13.07 18.65 -12.31
CA LEU A 114 13.79 18.20 -11.12
C LEU A 114 15.28 18.57 -11.23
N ALA A 115 15.80 19.31 -10.27
CA ALA A 115 17.20 19.67 -10.19
C ALA A 115 17.91 18.81 -9.14
N LEU A 116 18.99 18.13 -9.56
CA LEU A 116 19.82 17.30 -8.68
C LEU A 116 21.17 17.99 -8.48
N ASN A 117 21.70 17.91 -7.25
CA ASN A 117 23.07 18.32 -6.95
C ASN A 117 24.09 17.26 -7.42
N ALA A 118 25.39 17.54 -7.25
CA ALA A 118 26.46 16.63 -7.64
C ALA A 118 26.44 15.29 -6.84
N GLN A 119 25.73 15.24 -5.73
CA GLN A 119 25.54 14.07 -4.87
C GLN A 119 24.25 13.28 -5.24
N GLY A 120 23.47 13.76 -6.23
CA GLY A 120 22.21 13.13 -6.64
C GLY A 120 21.00 13.46 -5.74
N GLU A 121 21.12 14.49 -4.88
CA GLU A 121 20.02 14.93 -4.02
C GLU A 121 19.21 16.01 -4.71
N VAL A 122 17.91 16.02 -4.45
CA VAL A 122 16.98 17.01 -5.02
C VAL A 122 17.16 18.36 -4.34
N THR A 123 17.35 19.40 -5.15
CA THR A 123 17.50 20.78 -4.67
C THR A 123 16.20 21.59 -4.74
N ASN A 124 15.16 21.06 -5.37
CA ASN A 124 13.86 21.70 -5.45
C ASN A 124 13.23 21.85 -4.05
N ALA A 125 12.53 22.96 -3.83
CA ALA A 125 11.75 23.16 -2.62
C ALA A 125 10.59 22.16 -2.53
N ARG A 126 10.14 21.86 -1.29
CA ARG A 126 9.00 21.00 -1.03
C ARG A 126 7.83 21.79 -0.49
N PRO A 127 6.61 21.57 -0.96
CA PRO A 127 5.41 22.01 -0.25
C PRO A 127 5.22 21.20 1.03
N LEU A 128 4.43 21.73 1.97
CA LEU A 128 3.97 20.90 3.09
C LEU A 128 3.00 19.85 2.58
N ASN A 129 3.34 18.59 2.79
CA ASN A 129 2.60 17.45 2.25
C ASN A 129 1.72 16.81 3.36
N PHE A 130 0.40 16.89 3.18
CA PHE A 130 -0.63 16.26 4.01
C PHE A 130 -1.39 15.17 3.24
N SER A 131 -0.79 14.66 2.18
CA SER A 131 -1.41 13.64 1.33
C SER A 131 -1.76 12.37 2.10
N ILE A 132 -2.79 11.70 1.64
CA ILE A 132 -3.11 10.37 2.12
C ILE A 132 -2.24 9.37 1.36
N THR A 133 -1.24 8.85 2.02
CA THR A 133 -0.33 7.85 1.47
C THR A 133 -0.88 6.44 1.67
N LYS A 134 -0.26 5.46 1.06
CA LYS A 134 -0.60 4.02 1.16
C LYS A 134 -0.70 3.57 2.62
N ASN A 135 0.25 3.98 3.47
CA ASN A 135 0.27 3.59 4.88
C ASN A 135 -0.86 4.24 5.67
N VAL A 136 -1.12 5.53 5.45
CA VAL A 136 -2.24 6.26 6.09
C VAL A 136 -3.58 5.67 5.65
N PHE A 137 -3.75 5.40 4.35
CA PHE A 137 -4.96 4.77 3.81
C PHE A 137 -5.18 3.38 4.42
N SER A 138 -4.15 2.55 4.46
CA SER A 138 -4.21 1.20 5.07
C SER A 138 -4.58 1.27 6.55
N LEU A 139 -3.99 2.19 7.29
CA LEU A 139 -4.28 2.39 8.71
C LEU A 139 -5.76 2.76 8.94
N ILE A 140 -6.28 3.71 8.15
CA ILE A 140 -7.68 4.11 8.21
C ILE A 140 -8.59 2.94 7.85
N LEU A 141 -8.29 2.25 6.75
CA LEU A 141 -9.08 1.12 6.27
C LEU A 141 -9.15 0.00 7.32
N ILE A 142 -8.01 -0.41 7.87
CA ILE A 142 -7.92 -1.45 8.90
C ILE A 142 -8.65 -1.00 10.17
N SER A 143 -8.50 0.25 10.59
CA SER A 143 -9.16 0.80 11.77
C SER A 143 -10.68 0.77 11.63
N VAL A 144 -11.21 1.21 10.48
CA VAL A 144 -12.65 1.17 10.19
C VAL A 144 -13.15 -0.28 10.19
N LEU A 145 -12.42 -1.17 9.53
CA LEU A 145 -12.77 -2.59 9.44
C LEU A 145 -12.77 -3.25 10.83
N LEU A 146 -11.77 -2.94 11.67
CA LEU A 146 -11.70 -3.41 13.05
C LEU A 146 -12.92 -2.95 13.86
N VAL A 147 -13.27 -1.66 13.80
CA VAL A 147 -14.44 -1.10 14.50
C VAL A 147 -15.73 -1.80 14.03
N LEU A 148 -15.89 -2.03 12.73
CA LEU A 148 -17.05 -2.73 12.18
C LEU A 148 -17.13 -4.18 12.69
N ILE A 149 -16.03 -4.91 12.66
CA ILE A 149 -15.95 -6.29 13.12
C ILE A 149 -16.25 -6.39 14.62
N LEU A 150 -15.61 -5.57 15.45
CA LEU A 150 -15.82 -5.58 16.89
C LEU A 150 -17.24 -5.15 17.25
N THR A 151 -17.80 -4.18 16.56
CA THR A 151 -19.20 -3.74 16.77
C THR A 151 -20.18 -4.86 16.37
N ALA A 152 -19.93 -5.55 15.26
CA ALA A 152 -20.75 -6.69 14.84
C ALA A 152 -20.67 -7.84 15.87
N ALA A 153 -19.48 -8.13 16.37
CA ALA A 153 -19.26 -9.11 17.43
C ALA A 153 -20.02 -8.72 18.69
N ALA A 154 -19.89 -7.48 19.17
CA ALA A 154 -20.59 -7.00 20.37
C ALA A 154 -22.12 -7.08 20.23
N ARG A 155 -22.66 -6.78 19.04
CA ARG A 155 -24.10 -6.94 18.76
C ARG A 155 -24.54 -8.39 18.81
N SER A 156 -23.70 -9.32 18.36
CA SER A 156 -23.97 -10.77 18.41
C SER A 156 -24.09 -11.27 19.85
N TYR A 157 -23.21 -10.83 20.74
CA TYR A 157 -23.25 -11.16 22.17
C TYR A 157 -24.51 -10.61 22.88
N LYS A 158 -24.96 -9.42 22.48
CA LYS A 158 -26.18 -8.82 23.03
C LYS A 158 -27.44 -9.61 22.66
N LYS A 159 -27.46 -10.27 21.46
CA LYS A 159 -28.60 -11.06 21.00
C LYS A 159 -28.59 -12.49 21.55
N ASN A 160 -27.44 -13.10 21.71
CA ASN A 160 -27.26 -14.47 22.20
C ASN A 160 -26.11 -14.53 23.22
N PRO A 161 -26.41 -14.65 24.52
CA PRO A 161 -25.38 -14.77 25.55
C PRO A 161 -24.64 -16.12 25.54
N LYS A 162 -25.02 -17.05 24.66
CA LYS A 162 -24.29 -18.30 24.43
C LYS A 162 -23.14 -18.04 23.47
N ALA A 163 -22.10 -18.90 23.54
CA ALA A 163 -20.91 -18.82 22.69
C ALA A 163 -21.27 -18.48 21.23
N PRO A 164 -20.79 -17.34 20.71
CA PRO A 164 -21.15 -16.90 19.37
C PRO A 164 -20.53 -17.82 18.31
N LYS A 165 -21.20 -17.95 17.17
CA LYS A 165 -20.70 -18.71 16.02
C LYS A 165 -20.10 -17.77 14.99
N GLY A 166 -19.24 -18.31 14.12
CA GLY A 166 -18.62 -17.56 13.02
C GLY A 166 -17.52 -16.61 13.50
N LEU A 167 -17.42 -15.43 12.88
CA LEU A 167 -16.34 -14.46 13.13
C LEU A 167 -16.25 -14.01 14.59
N ALA A 168 -17.41 -13.83 15.26
CA ALA A 168 -17.45 -13.46 16.67
C ALA A 168 -16.86 -14.55 17.56
N GLY A 169 -17.14 -15.83 17.27
CA GLY A 169 -16.55 -16.96 17.99
C GLY A 169 -15.04 -17.14 17.73
N PHE A 170 -14.56 -16.72 16.57
CA PHE A 170 -13.13 -16.69 16.27
C PHE A 170 -12.39 -15.60 17.07
N LEU A 171 -13.04 -14.46 17.30
CA LEU A 171 -12.45 -13.34 18.06
C LEU A 171 -12.58 -13.53 19.60
N GLU A 172 -13.45 -14.42 20.07
CA GLU A 172 -13.71 -14.64 21.49
C GLU A 172 -12.44 -14.91 22.30
N PRO A 173 -11.53 -15.83 21.89
CA PRO A 173 -10.29 -16.06 22.64
C PRO A 173 -9.41 -14.82 22.78
N ILE A 174 -9.37 -13.97 21.73
CA ILE A 174 -8.59 -12.73 21.74
C ILE A 174 -9.22 -11.72 22.72
N VAL A 175 -10.55 -11.58 22.68
CA VAL A 175 -11.28 -10.67 23.58
C VAL A 175 -11.12 -11.11 25.04
N ILE A 176 -11.21 -12.40 25.34
CA ILE A 176 -11.01 -12.93 26.69
C ILE A 176 -9.57 -12.68 27.15
N PHE A 177 -8.59 -12.98 26.32
CA PHE A 177 -7.17 -12.77 26.63
C PHE A 177 -6.81 -11.31 26.95
N VAL A 178 -7.44 -10.35 26.26
CA VAL A 178 -7.18 -8.91 26.51
C VAL A 178 -7.92 -8.40 27.76
N ARG A 179 -9.05 -9.03 28.11
CA ARG A 179 -9.85 -8.63 29.28
C ARG A 179 -9.26 -9.09 30.61
N ASP A 180 -8.65 -10.28 30.65
CA ASP A 180 -8.07 -10.91 31.86
C ASP A 180 -6.62 -10.48 32.06
#